data_6f92459290cd963d1865ef5c003de34c
#
_entry.id   6f92459290cd963d1865ef5c003de34c
#
_cell.length_a   1.000
_cell.length_b   1.000
_cell.length_c   1.000
_cell.angle_alpha   90.00
_cell.angle_beta   90.00
_cell.angle_gamma   90.00
#
_symmetry.space_group_name_H-M   'P 1'
#
loop_
_entity.id
_entity.type
_entity.pdbx_description
1 polymer ?
#
loop_
_entity_poly.entity_id
_entity_poly.type
_entity_poly.pdbx_seq_one_letter_code
_entity_poly.pdbx_strand_id
1 'polypeptide(L)'
;GQGPDTPYVIGPMRELLSEDGFGTLSIQMPVLSDDENYDNYIEVFTESRRRVGQGVKYLRKTNPSSKIVVLGHSMGSTMLMDWLSNNDSADVSGFVAIGLGSTNQKKLSSRVFSSGDLNLPILDILGEHDYDSVLWSAPLRKNAIVATHKKSAQIVIEKADHFFTSHEETIALSIITWVKNL
;
A
#
# COMPACT_ATOMS: atom_id res chain seq x y z
N GLY A 1 1.31 13.69 8.08
CA GLY A 1 1.51 12.26 8.33
C GLY A 1 1.00 11.85 9.68
N GLN A 2 0.46 10.68 9.73
CA GLN A 2 -0.18 10.18 10.93
C GLN A 2 0.60 8.99 11.49
N GLY A 3 0.30 8.60 12.71
CA GLY A 3 1.00 7.52 13.40
C GLY A 3 0.79 6.14 12.76
N PRO A 4 1.47 5.11 13.28
CA PRO A 4 1.41 3.75 12.73
C PRO A 4 0.08 3.04 13.00
N ASP A 5 -0.80 3.67 13.76
CA ASP A 5 -2.11 3.13 14.19
C ASP A 5 -3.20 4.20 14.04
N THR A 6 -3.24 4.80 12.85
CA THR A 6 -4.20 5.89 12.59
C THR A 6 -5.64 5.39 12.66
N PRO A 7 -6.59 6.19 13.17
CA PRO A 7 -7.97 5.78 13.34
C PRO A 7 -8.75 5.64 12.02
N TYR A 8 -8.19 6.02 10.89
CA TYR A 8 -8.91 5.97 9.61
C TYR A 8 -8.80 4.60 8.93
N VAL A 9 -7.64 4.29 8.30
CA VAL A 9 -7.47 3.05 7.53
C VAL A 9 -6.62 2.04 8.27
N ILE A 10 -5.43 2.43 8.76
CA ILE A 10 -4.44 1.47 9.26
C ILE A 10 -4.88 0.81 10.57
N GLY A 11 -5.40 1.58 11.54
CA GLY A 11 -5.90 1.03 12.79
C GLY A 11 -7.02 0.01 12.57
N PRO A 12 -8.15 0.40 11.93
CA PRO A 12 -9.23 -0.53 11.60
C PRO A 12 -8.77 -1.76 10.81
N MET A 13 -7.88 -1.60 9.83
CA MET A 13 -7.36 -2.75 9.08
C MET A 13 -6.58 -3.72 9.97
N ARG A 14 -5.78 -3.22 10.91
CA ARG A 14 -5.06 -4.08 11.86
C ARG A 14 -6.01 -4.89 12.73
N GLU A 15 -7.06 -4.27 13.24
CA GLU A 15 -8.08 -4.92 14.06
C GLU A 15 -8.82 -5.99 13.27
N LEU A 16 -9.47 -5.62 12.16
CA LEU A 16 -10.28 -6.52 11.34
C LEU A 16 -9.46 -7.68 10.74
N LEU A 17 -8.23 -7.43 10.28
CA LEU A 17 -7.36 -8.50 9.79
C LEU A 17 -6.93 -9.44 10.93
N SER A 18 -6.70 -8.91 12.14
CA SER A 18 -6.33 -9.71 13.30
C SER A 18 -7.47 -10.61 13.77
N GLU A 19 -8.71 -10.14 13.71
CA GLU A 19 -9.91 -10.92 13.99
C GLU A 19 -10.08 -12.10 13.03
N ASP A 20 -9.65 -11.93 11.76
CA ASP A 20 -9.64 -13.04 10.77
C ASP A 20 -8.37 -13.92 10.83
N GLY A 21 -7.54 -13.75 11.87
CA GLY A 21 -6.40 -14.62 12.18
C GLY A 21 -5.07 -14.21 11.52
N PHE A 22 -4.96 -13.02 10.92
CA PHE A 22 -3.70 -12.51 10.38
C PHE A 22 -2.86 -11.86 11.49
N GLY A 23 -1.58 -12.19 11.55
CA GLY A 23 -0.61 -11.41 12.34
C GLY A 23 -0.34 -10.06 11.66
N THR A 24 -0.38 -8.97 12.42
CA THR A 24 -0.14 -7.63 11.89
C THR A 24 1.06 -6.96 12.54
N LEU A 25 1.86 -6.26 11.75
CA LEU A 25 2.96 -5.38 12.21
C LEU A 25 2.79 -4.02 11.54
N SER A 26 2.57 -2.98 12.34
CA SER A 26 2.54 -1.62 11.82
C SER A 26 3.88 -0.92 12.02
N ILE A 27 4.27 -0.12 11.03
CA ILE A 27 5.55 0.59 10.99
C ILE A 27 5.28 2.09 10.91
N GLN A 28 5.88 2.86 11.81
CA GLN A 28 5.88 4.31 11.70
C GLN A 28 6.74 4.73 10.52
N MET A 29 6.11 5.23 9.48
CA MET A 29 6.82 5.82 8.34
C MET A 29 7.37 7.20 8.69
N PRO A 30 8.43 7.67 8.00
CA PRO A 30 8.90 9.03 8.21
C PRO A 30 7.82 10.04 7.80
N VAL A 31 7.71 11.12 8.58
CA VAL A 31 6.71 12.18 8.41
C VAL A 31 7.44 13.51 8.32
N LEU A 32 7.07 14.32 7.35
CA LEU A 32 7.49 15.73 7.27
C LEU A 32 6.57 16.60 8.13
N SER A 33 6.98 17.84 8.39
CA SER A 33 6.13 18.82 9.07
C SER A 33 4.87 19.13 8.25
N ASP A 34 3.81 19.55 8.93
CA ASP A 34 2.47 19.72 8.32
C ASP A 34 2.42 20.85 7.27
N ASP A 35 3.38 21.77 7.28
CA ASP A 35 3.54 22.86 6.33
C ASP A 35 4.38 22.48 5.09
N GLU A 36 4.94 21.26 5.06
CA GLU A 36 5.73 20.79 3.93
C GLU A 36 4.88 20.35 2.74
N ASN A 37 5.41 20.59 1.55
CA ASN A 37 4.76 20.12 0.33
C ASN A 37 4.81 18.59 0.26
N TYR A 38 3.68 17.99 -0.15
CA TYR A 38 3.57 16.55 -0.35
C TYR A 38 4.69 15.99 -1.24
N ASP A 39 5.13 16.73 -2.25
CA ASP A 39 6.19 16.34 -3.17
C ASP A 39 7.56 16.20 -2.49
N ASN A 40 7.79 16.88 -1.35
CA ASN A 40 9.04 16.80 -0.60
C ASN A 40 9.22 15.46 0.13
N TYR A 41 8.17 14.65 0.24
CA TYR A 41 8.27 13.31 0.82
C TYR A 41 9.30 12.40 0.12
N ILE A 42 9.69 12.71 -1.11
CA ILE A 42 10.75 11.97 -1.81
C ILE A 42 12.08 11.98 -1.05
N GLU A 43 12.34 13.04 -0.27
CA GLU A 43 13.58 13.19 0.51
C GLU A 43 13.70 12.15 1.63
N VAL A 44 12.58 11.68 2.15
CA VAL A 44 12.53 10.69 3.24
C VAL A 44 12.34 9.25 2.76
N PHE A 45 12.32 8.99 1.46
CA PHE A 45 12.13 7.65 0.92
C PHE A 45 13.28 6.69 1.26
N THR A 46 14.51 7.17 1.39
CA THR A 46 15.63 6.34 1.84
C THR A 46 15.40 5.81 3.26
N GLU A 47 14.90 6.65 4.16
CA GLU A 47 14.56 6.23 5.52
C GLU A 47 13.34 5.30 5.52
N SER A 48 12.33 5.59 4.69
CA SER A 48 11.16 4.73 4.51
C SER A 48 11.57 3.32 4.07
N ARG A 49 12.44 3.19 3.05
CA ARG A 49 12.97 1.90 2.60
C ARG A 49 13.67 1.12 3.71
N ARG A 50 14.46 1.81 4.53
CA ARG A 50 15.16 1.20 5.66
C ARG A 50 14.18 0.63 6.69
N ARG A 51 13.13 1.38 7.05
CA ARG A 51 12.12 0.94 8.03
C ARG A 51 11.33 -0.25 7.52
N VAL A 52 10.86 -0.21 6.27
CA VAL A 52 10.12 -1.33 5.67
C VAL A 52 10.99 -2.58 5.62
N GLY A 53 12.23 -2.46 5.11
CA GLY A 53 13.14 -3.59 5.05
C GLY A 53 13.46 -4.22 6.41
N GLN A 54 13.57 -3.41 7.47
CA GLN A 54 13.75 -3.93 8.83
C GLN A 54 12.50 -4.65 9.34
N GLY A 55 11.31 -4.12 9.08
CA GLY A 55 10.04 -4.77 9.43
C GLY A 55 9.88 -6.13 8.74
N VAL A 56 10.14 -6.21 7.45
CA VAL A 56 10.07 -7.47 6.68
C VAL A 56 11.11 -8.49 7.21
N LYS A 57 12.34 -8.06 7.47
CA LYS A 57 13.37 -8.93 8.08
C LYS A 57 12.96 -9.43 9.45
N TYR A 58 12.36 -8.58 10.28
CA TYR A 58 11.85 -8.99 11.59
C TYR A 58 10.76 -10.06 11.45
N LEU A 59 9.77 -9.84 10.58
CA LEU A 59 8.71 -10.82 10.34
C LEU A 59 9.26 -12.13 9.80
N ARG A 60 10.20 -12.09 8.86
CA ARG A 60 10.81 -13.30 8.30
C ARG A 60 11.60 -14.08 9.34
N LYS A 61 12.27 -13.38 10.27
CA LYS A 61 13.01 -14.02 11.37
C LYS A 61 12.07 -14.67 12.39
N THR A 62 10.96 -14.00 12.73
CA THR A 62 10.02 -14.48 13.77
C THR A 62 8.99 -15.47 13.24
N ASN A 63 8.67 -15.41 11.94
CA ASN A 63 7.66 -16.22 11.27
C ASN A 63 8.18 -16.71 9.90
N PRO A 64 9.20 -17.59 9.87
CA PRO A 64 9.94 -17.93 8.64
C PRO A 64 9.08 -18.58 7.55
N SER A 65 8.02 -19.29 7.93
CA SER A 65 7.13 -19.99 6.99
C SER A 65 5.90 -19.19 6.56
N SER A 66 5.68 -18.01 7.13
CA SER A 66 4.50 -17.22 6.84
C SER A 66 4.63 -16.46 5.52
N LYS A 67 3.52 -16.31 4.80
CA LYS A 67 3.43 -15.33 3.72
C LYS A 67 3.42 -13.92 4.31
N ILE A 68 4.21 -13.02 3.75
CA ILE A 68 4.25 -11.62 4.15
C ILE A 68 3.57 -10.80 3.06
N VAL A 69 2.55 -10.06 3.43
CA VAL A 69 1.88 -9.08 2.55
C VAL A 69 2.15 -7.69 3.12
N VAL A 70 2.62 -6.78 2.30
CA VAL A 70 2.78 -5.38 2.69
C VAL A 70 1.54 -4.58 2.31
N LEU A 71 1.07 -3.72 3.21
CA LEU A 71 -0.11 -2.89 3.02
C LEU A 71 0.23 -1.43 3.32
N GLY A 72 -0.18 -0.54 2.44
CA GLY A 72 -0.03 0.90 2.64
C GLY A 72 -1.28 1.67 2.28
N HIS A 73 -1.42 2.86 2.88
CA HIS A 73 -2.46 3.82 2.54
C HIS A 73 -1.83 5.15 2.13
N SER A 74 -2.35 5.76 1.05
CA SER A 74 -1.93 7.09 0.58
C SER A 74 -0.40 7.16 0.35
N MET A 75 0.30 8.11 0.97
CA MET A 75 1.76 8.21 0.91
C MET A 75 2.46 6.91 1.36
N GLY A 76 1.88 6.17 2.31
CA GLY A 76 2.40 4.87 2.70
C GLY A 76 2.41 3.86 1.54
N SER A 77 1.40 3.87 0.68
CA SER A 77 1.37 3.06 -0.55
C SER A 77 2.49 3.46 -1.51
N THR A 78 2.74 4.76 -1.69
CA THR A 78 3.82 5.28 -2.54
C THR A 78 5.21 4.90 -2.00
N MET A 79 5.40 4.98 -0.69
CA MET A 79 6.65 4.57 -0.03
C MET A 79 6.90 3.07 -0.15
N LEU A 80 5.86 2.23 -0.04
CA LEU A 80 5.96 0.79 -0.26
C LEU A 80 6.27 0.46 -1.72
N MET A 81 5.64 1.14 -2.66
CA MET A 81 5.93 1.00 -4.09
C MET A 81 7.40 1.35 -4.38
N ASP A 82 7.91 2.44 -3.81
CA ASP A 82 9.32 2.81 -3.93
C ASP A 82 10.25 1.76 -3.33
N TRP A 83 9.90 1.22 -2.17
CA TRP A 83 10.69 0.16 -1.55
C TRP A 83 10.71 -1.11 -2.41
N LEU A 84 9.57 -1.57 -2.90
CA LEU A 84 9.45 -2.75 -3.76
C LEU A 84 10.24 -2.60 -5.08
N SER A 85 10.22 -1.40 -5.67
CA SER A 85 10.94 -1.11 -6.92
C SER A 85 12.47 -1.04 -6.76
N ASN A 86 12.96 -0.88 -5.54
CA ASN A 86 14.40 -0.74 -5.25
C ASN A 86 14.99 -1.92 -4.48
N ASN A 87 14.21 -2.95 -4.19
CA ASN A 87 14.66 -4.10 -3.41
C ASN A 87 14.19 -5.40 -4.06
N ASP A 88 14.90 -6.48 -3.77
CA ASP A 88 14.42 -7.81 -4.10
C ASP A 88 13.16 -8.11 -3.27
N SER A 89 12.03 -8.23 -3.94
CA SER A 89 10.72 -8.52 -3.33
C SER A 89 10.53 -10.00 -2.98
N ALA A 90 11.58 -10.83 -3.05
CA ALA A 90 11.50 -12.29 -2.82
C ALA A 90 10.92 -12.66 -1.46
N ASP A 91 11.06 -11.79 -0.45
CA ASP A 91 10.51 -12.00 0.89
C ASP A 91 9.04 -11.60 1.04
N VAL A 92 8.41 -11.02 0.01
CA VAL A 92 7.04 -10.51 0.04
C VAL A 92 6.15 -11.28 -0.92
N SER A 93 4.99 -11.69 -0.45
CA SER A 93 4.03 -12.52 -1.22
C SER A 93 2.95 -11.70 -1.92
N GLY A 94 2.79 -10.42 -1.58
CA GLY A 94 1.81 -9.53 -2.18
C GLY A 94 1.89 -8.10 -1.64
N PHE A 95 1.34 -7.16 -2.40
CA PHE A 95 1.24 -5.76 -2.03
C PHE A 95 -0.20 -5.27 -2.12
N VAL A 96 -0.70 -4.66 -1.05
CA VAL A 96 -2.00 -3.98 -1.02
C VAL A 96 -1.76 -2.48 -1.00
N ALA A 97 -2.15 -1.81 -2.07
CA ALA A 97 -2.09 -0.35 -2.20
C ALA A 97 -3.48 0.23 -2.01
N ILE A 98 -3.68 1.05 -0.98
CA ILE A 98 -4.95 1.73 -0.70
C ILE A 98 -4.76 3.22 -0.97
N GLY A 99 -5.61 3.81 -1.83
CA GLY A 99 -5.55 5.23 -2.15
C GLY A 99 -4.20 5.66 -2.77
N LEU A 100 -3.59 4.80 -3.59
CA LEU A 100 -2.33 5.10 -4.25
C LEU A 100 -2.55 6.15 -5.34
N GLY A 101 -1.99 7.34 -5.15
CA GLY A 101 -2.06 8.44 -6.11
C GLY A 101 -0.75 8.70 -6.83
N SER A 102 -0.84 9.36 -7.99
CA SER A 102 0.31 9.98 -8.65
C SER A 102 0.42 11.44 -8.22
N THR A 103 1.61 12.00 -8.29
CA THR A 103 1.85 13.42 -8.07
C THR A 103 2.29 14.08 -9.37
N ASN A 104 2.32 15.42 -9.42
CA ASN A 104 2.86 16.16 -10.56
C ASN A 104 4.40 16.02 -10.71
N GLN A 105 5.06 15.45 -9.70
CA GLN A 105 6.49 15.17 -9.80
C GLN A 105 6.76 13.89 -10.59
N LYS A 106 7.48 14.01 -11.69
CA LYS A 106 7.89 12.88 -12.55
C LYS A 106 8.53 11.72 -11.75
N LYS A 107 9.31 12.04 -10.72
CA LYS A 107 9.99 11.02 -9.90
C LYS A 107 9.03 10.19 -9.05
N LEU A 108 7.99 10.78 -8.48
CA LEU A 108 6.97 10.06 -7.73
C LEU A 108 6.01 9.32 -8.68
N SER A 109 5.56 9.99 -9.74
CA SER A 109 4.67 9.39 -10.74
C SER A 109 5.32 8.21 -11.47
N SER A 110 6.59 8.32 -11.86
CA SER A 110 7.29 7.20 -12.51
C SER A 110 7.34 5.95 -11.63
N ARG A 111 7.42 6.09 -10.31
CA ARG A 111 7.45 4.96 -9.37
C ARG A 111 6.08 4.30 -9.20
N VAL A 112 5.01 5.09 -9.20
CA VAL A 112 3.64 4.57 -9.20
C VAL A 112 3.37 3.72 -10.46
N PHE A 113 3.97 4.10 -11.59
CA PHE A 113 3.82 3.38 -12.87
C PHE A 113 4.86 2.27 -13.08
N SER A 114 5.93 2.22 -12.29
CA SER A 114 6.90 1.10 -12.29
C SER A 114 6.35 -0.19 -11.67
N SER A 115 5.09 -0.20 -11.24
CA SER A 115 4.40 -1.42 -10.80
C SER A 115 4.42 -2.54 -11.84
N GLY A 116 4.60 -2.19 -13.12
CA GLY A 116 4.75 -3.13 -14.22
C GLY A 116 6.02 -3.99 -14.16
N ASP A 117 7.04 -3.57 -13.42
CA ASP A 117 8.30 -4.28 -13.28
C ASP A 117 8.32 -5.24 -12.08
N LEU A 118 7.29 -5.18 -11.23
CA LEU A 118 7.17 -6.01 -10.05
C LEU A 118 6.51 -7.35 -10.40
N ASN A 119 7.27 -8.42 -10.39
CA ASN A 119 6.71 -9.78 -10.52
C ASN A 119 6.05 -10.22 -9.19
N LEU A 120 5.07 -9.45 -8.73
CA LEU A 120 4.39 -9.59 -7.45
C LEU A 120 2.90 -9.32 -7.62
N PRO A 121 2.00 -10.13 -7.00
CA PRO A 121 0.57 -9.80 -6.94
C PRO A 121 0.33 -8.46 -6.26
N ILE A 122 -0.47 -7.59 -6.89
CA ILE A 122 -0.84 -6.29 -6.36
C ILE A 122 -2.36 -6.16 -6.29
N LEU A 123 -2.89 -5.78 -5.12
CA LEU A 123 -4.26 -5.34 -4.94
C LEU A 123 -4.28 -3.83 -4.78
N ASP A 124 -4.82 -3.12 -5.79
CA ASP A 124 -4.98 -1.66 -5.78
C ASP A 124 -6.43 -1.32 -5.40
N ILE A 125 -6.63 -0.69 -4.26
CA ILE A 125 -7.94 -0.30 -3.72
C ILE A 125 -8.04 1.22 -3.74
N LEU A 126 -9.14 1.74 -4.30
CA LEU A 126 -9.43 3.17 -4.30
C LEU A 126 -10.91 3.43 -4.02
N GLY A 127 -11.22 4.59 -3.48
CA GLY A 127 -12.59 5.07 -3.31
C GLY A 127 -13.14 5.64 -4.62
N GLU A 128 -14.46 5.52 -4.83
CA GLU A 128 -15.12 6.16 -5.97
C GLU A 128 -15.00 7.70 -5.93
N HIS A 129 -14.92 8.28 -4.73
CA HIS A 129 -14.76 9.70 -4.46
C HIS A 129 -13.36 10.03 -3.89
N ASP A 130 -12.36 9.26 -4.27
CA ASP A 130 -10.96 9.48 -3.87
C ASP A 130 -10.39 10.78 -4.47
N TYR A 131 -9.20 11.18 -4.06
CA TYR A 131 -8.55 12.37 -4.62
C TYR A 131 -8.33 12.25 -6.14
N ASP A 132 -8.39 13.38 -6.84
CA ASP A 132 -8.20 13.45 -8.30
C ASP A 132 -6.91 12.73 -8.76
N SER A 133 -5.84 12.85 -7.99
CA SER A 133 -4.55 12.19 -8.31
C SER A 133 -4.64 10.66 -8.26
N VAL A 134 -5.50 10.11 -7.41
CA VAL A 134 -5.77 8.67 -7.32
C VAL A 134 -6.66 8.23 -8.47
N LEU A 135 -7.77 8.93 -8.68
CA LEU A 135 -8.76 8.62 -9.73
C LEU A 135 -8.17 8.73 -11.13
N TRP A 136 -7.46 9.83 -11.41
CA TRP A 136 -6.83 10.07 -12.70
C TRP A 136 -5.82 8.97 -13.07
N SER A 137 -5.03 8.51 -12.11
CA SER A 137 -4.00 7.50 -12.35
C SER A 137 -4.51 6.04 -12.31
N ALA A 138 -5.73 5.81 -11.80
CA ALA A 138 -6.28 4.46 -11.61
C ALA A 138 -6.31 3.59 -12.88
N PRO A 139 -6.76 4.07 -14.06
CA PRO A 139 -6.78 3.24 -15.27
C PRO A 139 -5.37 2.80 -15.69
N LEU A 140 -4.38 3.69 -15.55
CA LEU A 140 -2.99 3.38 -15.90
C LEU A 140 -2.40 2.34 -14.94
N ARG A 141 -2.65 2.49 -13.63
CA ARG A 141 -2.24 1.50 -12.64
C ARG A 141 -2.88 0.14 -12.89
N LYS A 142 -4.20 0.10 -13.14
CA LYS A 142 -4.92 -1.14 -13.45
C LYS A 142 -4.25 -1.90 -14.60
N ASN A 143 -3.98 -1.21 -15.69
CA ASN A 143 -3.34 -1.83 -16.85
C ASN A 143 -1.94 -2.37 -16.51
N ALA A 144 -1.15 -1.60 -15.77
CA ALA A 144 0.19 -2.00 -15.37
C ALA A 144 0.18 -3.26 -14.48
N ILE A 145 -0.61 -3.26 -13.39
CA ILE A 145 -0.59 -4.36 -12.42
C ILE A 145 -1.20 -5.67 -12.97
N VAL A 146 -2.27 -5.58 -13.78
CA VAL A 146 -2.90 -6.77 -14.37
C VAL A 146 -2.02 -7.42 -15.43
N ALA A 147 -1.22 -6.63 -16.16
CA ALA A 147 -0.28 -7.14 -17.14
C ALA A 147 0.87 -7.95 -16.51
N THR A 148 1.21 -7.68 -15.25
CA THR A 148 2.39 -8.27 -14.59
C THR A 148 2.10 -9.53 -13.83
N HIS A 149 0.94 -9.66 -13.21
CA HIS A 149 0.63 -10.83 -12.41
C HIS A 149 -0.88 -11.16 -12.43
N LYS A 150 -1.20 -12.42 -12.77
CA LYS A 150 -2.60 -12.89 -12.92
C LYS A 150 -3.48 -12.77 -11.68
N LYS A 151 -2.89 -12.64 -10.49
CA LYS A 151 -3.59 -12.43 -9.22
C LYS A 151 -3.69 -10.96 -8.83
N SER A 152 -3.15 -10.05 -9.65
CA SER A 152 -3.33 -8.61 -9.42
C SER A 152 -4.76 -8.19 -9.76
N ALA A 153 -5.28 -7.25 -8.97
CA ALA A 153 -6.62 -6.71 -9.16
C ALA A 153 -6.68 -5.23 -8.77
N GLN A 154 -7.63 -4.51 -9.33
CA GLN A 154 -8.01 -3.18 -8.87
C GLN A 154 -9.48 -3.20 -8.46
N ILE A 155 -9.78 -2.68 -7.28
CA ILE A 155 -11.12 -2.59 -6.69
C ILE A 155 -11.44 -1.12 -6.44
N VAL A 156 -12.62 -0.69 -6.89
CA VAL A 156 -13.20 0.62 -6.56
C VAL A 156 -14.28 0.39 -5.49
N ILE A 157 -14.15 1.05 -4.35
CA ILE A 157 -15.15 1.00 -3.28
C ILE A 157 -16.20 2.09 -3.55
N GLU A 158 -17.41 1.68 -3.82
CA GLU A 158 -18.53 2.57 -4.12
C GLU A 158 -18.77 3.55 -2.97
N LYS A 159 -18.98 4.81 -3.27
CA LYS A 159 -19.24 5.93 -2.34
C LYS A 159 -18.14 6.23 -1.33
N ALA A 160 -17.03 5.51 -1.34
CA ALA A 160 -15.91 5.77 -0.45
C ALA A 160 -15.07 6.98 -0.91
N ASP A 161 -14.63 7.78 0.05
CA ASP A 161 -13.61 8.82 -0.12
C ASP A 161 -12.19 8.25 0.08
N HIS A 162 -11.19 9.13 0.16
CA HIS A 162 -9.79 8.74 0.40
C HIS A 162 -9.55 8.06 1.76
N PHE A 163 -10.37 8.35 2.76
CA PHE A 163 -10.24 7.82 4.12
C PHE A 163 -11.10 6.58 4.37
N PHE A 164 -11.96 6.23 3.42
CA PHE A 164 -12.81 5.05 3.47
C PHE A 164 -13.69 4.98 4.72
N THR A 165 -14.10 6.11 5.24
CA THR A 165 -14.96 6.20 6.43
C THR A 165 -16.24 5.40 6.23
N SER A 166 -16.57 4.55 7.18
CA SER A 166 -17.69 3.62 7.14
C SER A 166 -17.60 2.53 6.05
N HIS A 167 -16.42 2.29 5.49
CA HIS A 167 -16.16 1.22 4.50
C HIS A 167 -15.04 0.26 4.95
N GLU A 168 -14.63 0.34 6.22
CA GLU A 168 -13.52 -0.41 6.78
C GLU A 168 -13.70 -1.92 6.62
N GLU A 169 -14.90 -2.44 6.94
CA GLU A 169 -15.22 -3.87 6.77
C GLU A 169 -15.16 -4.30 5.30
N THR A 170 -15.62 -3.45 4.38
CA THR A 170 -15.60 -3.73 2.94
C THR A 170 -14.18 -3.86 2.41
N ILE A 171 -13.28 -2.96 2.85
CA ILE A 171 -11.86 -3.03 2.50
C ILE A 171 -11.23 -4.29 3.12
N ALA A 172 -11.46 -4.52 4.41
CA ALA A 172 -10.91 -5.69 5.10
C ALA A 172 -11.32 -6.99 4.42
N LEU A 173 -12.61 -7.16 4.10
CA LEU A 173 -13.12 -8.34 3.39
C LEU A 173 -12.47 -8.50 2.00
N SER A 174 -12.29 -7.39 1.27
CA SER A 174 -11.61 -7.41 -0.03
C SER A 174 -10.17 -7.89 0.10
N ILE A 175 -9.44 -7.40 1.09
CA ILE A 175 -8.06 -7.79 1.37
C ILE A 175 -7.98 -9.25 1.80
N ILE A 176 -8.81 -9.67 2.75
CA ILE A 176 -8.87 -11.04 3.28
C ILE A 176 -9.13 -12.03 2.13
N THR A 177 -10.13 -11.73 1.31
CA THR A 177 -10.49 -12.56 0.16
C THR A 177 -9.33 -12.69 -0.81
N TRP A 178 -8.67 -11.59 -1.13
CA TRP A 178 -7.55 -11.59 -2.05
C TRP A 178 -6.33 -12.32 -1.48
N VAL A 179 -5.96 -12.07 -0.22
CA VAL A 179 -4.81 -12.72 0.44
C VAL A 179 -4.99 -14.22 0.57
N LYS A 180 -6.20 -14.70 0.88
CA LYS A 180 -6.50 -16.16 0.95
C LYS A 180 -6.32 -16.86 -0.41
N ASN A 181 -6.33 -16.11 -1.51
CA ASN A 181 -6.12 -16.61 -2.86
C ASN A 181 -4.68 -16.46 -3.39
N LEU A 182 -3.75 -15.89 -2.59
CA LEU A 182 -2.33 -15.84 -2.92
C LEU A 182 -1.69 -17.21 -2.75
#